data_7295eb8db960f55899c89d7ef58b9ed3
#
_entry.id   7295eb8db960f55899c89d7ef58b9ed3
#
_cell.length_a   1.000
_cell.length_b   1.000
_cell.length_c   1.000
_cell.angle_alpha   90.00
_cell.angle_beta   90.00
_cell.angle_gamma   90.00
#
_symmetry.space_group_name_H-M   'P 1'
#
loop_
_entity.id
_entity.type
_entity.pdbx_description
1 polymer ?
#
loop_
_entity_poly.entity_id
_entity_poly.type
_entity_poly.pdbx_seq_one_letter_code
_entity_poly.pdbx_strand_id
1 'polypeptide(L)'
;MPPLIEAQQIVKRFGSLVANDHVDLTVAAGEVHALLGENGAGKSTLVKMLYGLLQPDEGRILWRGEKLVLNGPRDARRAGIGMVFQHFSLFEAMTVAENVALALDGEEPLPRIAARLAEVSRAYGLPLEPRREVWQLSVGERQRIEIVRCLMQDPQLLILDEPTSVLTPQEAEGLFATLGKIRAEGRAVLYISHKLEEVRRICEAATILRGGKVVARCDPRQESAASLARMMVGTEVGSVRHDAAEPTGPVRLSVSALSMPPAEAHGVALKDISLTLHRGEILGIAGVAGNGQDELFAALSGERLAPRAESVALDGTAVGREDINARRRRGAAFVPEERLGHAAAPRFSLSENALVSGHAANGFVRGGFVERGRMLGWVDAVTKAFDVRKGPRDPEARALSGGNLQKFVVGREILRKPAVLVVAQPTWGVDAGAAQLIRQALVDLAKEGAAVLVISQDLDELLEIADRIAVIFHGRLSQAMPVQGLTREALGLLMGGSGFPADDAAPGAAAREREPA
;
A
#
# COMPACT_ATOMS: atom_id res chain seq x y z
N MET A 1 -27.86 -23.57 -9.87
CA MET A 1 -28.57 -22.31 -9.54
C MET A 1 -28.06 -21.24 -10.49
N PRO A 2 -28.89 -20.27 -10.89
CA PRO A 2 -28.39 -19.17 -11.70
C PRO A 2 -27.28 -18.41 -10.93
N PRO A 3 -26.32 -17.78 -11.63
CA PRO A 3 -25.32 -16.93 -11.00
C PRO A 3 -25.98 -15.82 -10.17
N LEU A 4 -25.29 -15.38 -9.09
CA LEU A 4 -25.79 -14.28 -8.26
C LEU A 4 -25.68 -12.96 -9.02
N ILE A 5 -24.51 -12.70 -9.64
CA ILE A 5 -24.27 -11.53 -10.48
C ILE A 5 -23.54 -11.95 -11.75
N GLU A 6 -23.93 -11.33 -12.86
CA GLU A 6 -23.27 -11.48 -14.16
C GLU A 6 -23.05 -10.11 -14.78
N ALA A 7 -21.83 -9.86 -15.22
CA ALA A 7 -21.51 -8.79 -16.15
C ALA A 7 -21.35 -9.41 -17.54
N GLN A 8 -22.11 -8.95 -18.53
CA GLN A 8 -22.14 -9.51 -19.88
C GLN A 8 -21.72 -8.45 -20.89
N GLN A 9 -20.60 -8.71 -21.62
CA GLN A 9 -20.05 -7.90 -22.68
C GLN A 9 -19.86 -6.42 -22.27
N ILE A 10 -19.36 -6.20 -21.06
CA ILE A 10 -19.19 -4.85 -20.50
C ILE A 10 -18.09 -4.10 -21.22
N VAL A 11 -18.45 -2.92 -21.74
CA VAL A 11 -17.50 -1.97 -22.34
C VAL A 11 -17.53 -0.67 -21.56
N LYS A 12 -16.35 -0.12 -21.25
CA LYS A 12 -16.19 1.21 -20.66
C LYS A 12 -15.04 1.97 -21.32
N ARG A 13 -15.32 3.19 -21.78
CA ARG A 13 -14.36 4.07 -22.45
C ARG A 13 -14.19 5.38 -21.66
N PHE A 14 -12.99 5.87 -21.64
CA PHE A 14 -12.64 7.20 -21.15
C PHE A 14 -11.84 7.93 -22.25
N GLY A 15 -12.55 8.72 -23.05
CA GLY A 15 -11.97 9.31 -24.26
C GLY A 15 -11.48 8.22 -25.22
N SER A 16 -10.20 8.21 -25.55
CA SER A 16 -9.58 7.18 -26.40
C SER A 16 -9.20 5.90 -25.66
N LEU A 17 -9.22 5.90 -24.34
CA LEU A 17 -8.86 4.73 -23.52
C LEU A 17 -10.07 3.81 -23.38
N VAL A 18 -9.94 2.54 -23.77
CA VAL A 18 -10.90 1.49 -23.49
C VAL A 18 -10.46 0.78 -22.20
N ALA A 19 -11.11 1.10 -21.07
CA ALA A 19 -10.75 0.54 -19.76
C ALA A 19 -11.30 -0.88 -19.56
N ASN A 20 -12.47 -1.18 -20.12
CA ASN A 20 -13.02 -2.54 -20.21
C ASN A 20 -13.52 -2.74 -21.63
N ASP A 21 -13.20 -3.88 -22.22
CA ASP A 21 -13.48 -4.24 -23.61
C ASP A 21 -14.13 -5.62 -23.67
N HIS A 22 -15.47 -5.65 -23.76
CA HIS A 22 -16.32 -6.84 -23.80
C HIS A 22 -16.04 -7.81 -22.63
N VAL A 23 -16.01 -7.28 -21.41
CA VAL A 23 -15.72 -8.06 -20.21
C VAL A 23 -16.94 -8.85 -19.78
N ASP A 24 -16.76 -10.15 -19.60
CA ASP A 24 -17.70 -11.06 -18.98
C ASP A 24 -17.19 -11.51 -17.61
N LEU A 25 -18.01 -11.36 -16.57
CA LEU A 25 -17.75 -11.84 -15.21
C LEU A 25 -18.99 -12.52 -14.67
N THR A 26 -18.81 -13.66 -14.02
CA THR A 26 -19.90 -14.39 -13.36
C THR A 26 -19.46 -14.77 -11.96
N VAL A 27 -20.30 -14.49 -10.95
CA VAL A 27 -20.07 -14.88 -9.55
C VAL A 27 -21.31 -15.65 -9.06
N ALA A 28 -21.10 -16.85 -8.55
CA ALA A 28 -22.18 -17.68 -8.00
C ALA A 28 -22.49 -17.34 -6.54
N ALA A 29 -23.68 -17.72 -6.07
CA ALA A 29 -24.01 -17.58 -4.65
C ALA A 29 -23.13 -18.50 -3.80
N GLY A 30 -22.63 -18.00 -2.66
CA GLY A 30 -21.74 -18.77 -1.77
C GLY A 30 -20.33 -18.98 -2.33
N GLU A 31 -19.93 -18.27 -3.36
CA GLU A 31 -18.61 -18.35 -3.98
C GLU A 31 -17.70 -17.22 -3.51
N VAL A 32 -16.42 -17.53 -3.26
CA VAL A 32 -15.35 -16.53 -3.15
C VAL A 32 -14.63 -16.47 -4.48
N HIS A 33 -14.95 -15.46 -5.28
CA HIS A 33 -14.42 -15.24 -6.63
C HIS A 33 -13.30 -14.21 -6.64
N ALA A 34 -12.14 -14.55 -7.18
CA ALA A 34 -11.04 -13.60 -7.35
C ALA A 34 -11.19 -12.80 -8.66
N LEU A 35 -11.03 -11.48 -8.59
CA LEU A 35 -10.83 -10.64 -9.77
C LEU A 35 -9.37 -10.19 -9.82
N LEU A 36 -8.60 -10.80 -10.71
CA LEU A 36 -7.16 -10.61 -10.84
C LEU A 36 -6.79 -9.76 -12.04
N GLY A 37 -5.59 -9.22 -12.05
CA GLY A 37 -5.01 -8.45 -13.14
C GLY A 37 -4.05 -7.40 -12.62
N GLU A 38 -3.18 -6.89 -13.48
CA GLU A 38 -2.26 -5.80 -13.15
C GLU A 38 -2.98 -4.47 -12.88
N ASN A 39 -2.24 -3.50 -12.34
CA ASN A 39 -2.75 -2.13 -12.20
C ASN A 39 -3.05 -1.55 -13.60
N GLY A 40 -4.24 -0.97 -13.75
CA GLY A 40 -4.73 -0.52 -15.05
C GLY A 40 -5.38 -1.61 -15.92
N ALA A 41 -5.49 -2.86 -15.46
CA ALA A 41 -6.16 -3.93 -16.20
C ALA A 41 -7.69 -3.77 -16.32
N GLY A 42 -8.29 -2.76 -15.66
CA GLY A 42 -9.73 -2.49 -15.69
C GLY A 42 -10.52 -3.00 -14.50
N LYS A 43 -9.89 -3.62 -13.49
CA LYS A 43 -10.55 -4.19 -12.29
C LYS A 43 -11.41 -3.17 -11.55
N SER A 44 -10.80 -2.06 -11.10
CA SER A 44 -11.52 -1.02 -10.34
C SER A 44 -12.61 -0.33 -11.17
N THR A 45 -12.45 -0.25 -12.51
CA THR A 45 -13.49 0.26 -13.41
C THR A 45 -14.69 -0.68 -13.45
N LEU A 46 -14.45 -1.99 -13.61
CA LEU A 46 -15.50 -3.01 -13.59
C LEU A 46 -16.25 -3.01 -12.26
N VAL A 47 -15.51 -3.01 -11.14
CA VAL A 47 -16.10 -3.01 -9.81
C VAL A 47 -16.94 -1.76 -9.54
N LYS A 48 -16.48 -0.57 -9.97
CA LYS A 48 -17.26 0.67 -9.88
C LYS A 48 -18.56 0.60 -10.67
N MET A 49 -18.60 -0.15 -11.78
CA MET A 49 -19.85 -0.40 -12.53
C MET A 49 -20.75 -1.37 -11.79
N LEU A 50 -20.22 -2.44 -11.20
CA LEU A 50 -20.98 -3.39 -10.38
C LEU A 50 -21.59 -2.75 -9.12
N TYR A 51 -20.96 -1.69 -8.60
CA TYR A 51 -21.44 -0.94 -7.43
C TYR A 51 -22.24 0.33 -7.80
N GLY A 52 -22.43 0.61 -9.11
CA GLY A 52 -23.25 1.74 -9.57
C GLY A 52 -22.55 3.10 -9.53
N LEU A 53 -21.24 3.17 -9.28
CA LEU A 53 -20.45 4.41 -9.32
C LEU A 53 -20.15 4.87 -10.77
N LEU A 54 -20.17 3.93 -11.70
CA LEU A 54 -20.00 4.18 -13.13
C LEU A 54 -21.09 3.41 -13.89
N GLN A 55 -21.42 3.92 -15.08
CA GLN A 55 -22.30 3.21 -16.03
C GLN A 55 -21.45 2.57 -17.13
N PRO A 56 -21.75 1.32 -17.53
CA PRO A 56 -21.17 0.75 -18.73
C PRO A 56 -21.63 1.52 -19.98
N ASP A 57 -20.77 1.65 -20.97
CA ASP A 57 -21.13 2.24 -22.26
C ASP A 57 -21.86 1.22 -23.13
N GLU A 58 -21.50 -0.07 -23.02
CA GLU A 58 -22.14 -1.21 -23.69
C GLU A 58 -22.17 -2.41 -22.72
N GLY A 59 -23.03 -3.38 -23.03
CA GLY A 59 -23.22 -4.56 -22.21
C GLY A 59 -24.34 -4.41 -21.19
N ARG A 60 -24.43 -5.36 -20.25
CA ARG A 60 -25.44 -5.36 -19.20
C ARG A 60 -24.96 -6.09 -17.96
N ILE A 61 -25.53 -5.72 -16.82
CA ILE A 61 -25.35 -6.41 -15.54
C ILE A 61 -26.67 -7.13 -15.23
N LEU A 62 -26.56 -8.41 -14.84
CA LEU A 62 -27.68 -9.20 -14.38
C LEU A 62 -27.50 -9.52 -12.89
N TRP A 63 -28.57 -9.46 -12.15
CA TRP A 63 -28.68 -9.87 -10.75
C TRP A 63 -29.70 -10.98 -10.63
N ARG A 64 -29.27 -12.17 -10.24
CA ARG A 64 -30.10 -13.38 -10.19
C ARG A 64 -30.82 -13.68 -11.51
N GLY A 65 -30.14 -13.38 -12.64
CA GLY A 65 -30.69 -13.58 -14.00
C GLY A 65 -31.54 -12.42 -14.53
N GLU A 66 -31.89 -11.44 -13.71
CA GLU A 66 -32.68 -10.27 -14.13
C GLU A 66 -31.79 -9.06 -14.38
N LYS A 67 -32.12 -8.22 -15.37
CA LYS A 67 -31.35 -7.02 -15.70
C LYS A 67 -31.33 -6.05 -14.52
N LEU A 68 -30.15 -5.75 -14.02
CA LEU A 68 -29.91 -4.77 -12.96
C LEU A 68 -29.50 -3.42 -13.57
N VAL A 69 -30.19 -2.36 -13.20
CA VAL A 69 -29.85 -0.98 -13.54
C VAL A 69 -29.54 -0.24 -12.25
N LEU A 70 -28.31 0.24 -12.12
CA LEU A 70 -27.82 0.94 -10.93
C LEU A 70 -27.59 2.41 -11.27
N ASN A 71 -28.33 3.35 -10.68
CA ASN A 71 -28.12 4.79 -10.85
C ASN A 71 -27.15 5.35 -9.79
N GLY A 72 -26.74 4.52 -8.83
CA GLY A 72 -25.79 4.90 -7.79
C GLY A 72 -25.58 3.80 -6.76
N PRO A 73 -24.65 4.01 -5.81
CA PRO A 73 -24.34 3.04 -4.74
C PRO A 73 -25.53 2.68 -3.86
N ARG A 74 -26.52 3.57 -3.72
CA ARG A 74 -27.74 3.29 -2.96
C ARG A 74 -28.56 2.16 -3.60
N ASP A 75 -28.66 2.15 -4.93
CA ASP A 75 -29.37 1.09 -5.65
C ASP A 75 -28.63 -0.26 -5.52
N ALA A 76 -27.29 -0.25 -5.58
CA ALA A 76 -26.47 -1.43 -5.35
C ALA A 76 -26.70 -2.00 -3.93
N ARG A 77 -26.67 -1.15 -2.91
CA ARG A 77 -26.97 -1.59 -1.52
C ARG A 77 -28.35 -2.19 -1.38
N ARG A 78 -29.37 -1.56 -1.97
CA ARG A 78 -30.75 -2.09 -1.96
C ARG A 78 -30.89 -3.43 -2.68
N ALA A 79 -30.08 -3.67 -3.71
CA ALA A 79 -29.99 -4.97 -4.37
C ALA A 79 -29.24 -6.02 -3.54
N GLY A 80 -28.57 -5.62 -2.45
CA GLY A 80 -27.77 -6.50 -1.61
C GLY A 80 -26.31 -6.60 -2.05
N ILE A 81 -25.77 -5.57 -2.73
CA ILE A 81 -24.37 -5.48 -3.10
C ILE A 81 -23.67 -4.52 -2.14
N GLY A 82 -22.72 -5.02 -1.37
CA GLY A 82 -21.85 -4.24 -0.49
C GLY A 82 -20.44 -4.11 -1.05
N MET A 83 -19.76 -3.01 -0.73
CA MET A 83 -18.38 -2.78 -1.17
C MET A 83 -17.54 -2.17 -0.07
N VAL A 84 -16.35 -2.73 0.12
CA VAL A 84 -15.27 -2.21 0.93
C VAL A 84 -14.19 -1.70 -0.03
N PHE A 85 -13.89 -0.41 0.07
CA PHE A 85 -12.94 0.26 -0.81
C PHE A 85 -11.51 0.08 -0.31
N GLN A 86 -10.53 0.26 -1.21
CA GLN A 86 -9.11 0.24 -0.90
C GLN A 86 -8.70 1.37 0.08
N HIS A 87 -9.34 2.54 0.00
CA HIS A 87 -9.11 3.66 0.89
C HIS A 87 -10.27 3.81 1.86
N PHE A 88 -9.96 4.08 3.12
CA PHE A 88 -10.99 4.26 4.15
C PHE A 88 -11.85 5.50 3.88
N SER A 89 -13.16 5.33 4.09
CA SER A 89 -14.14 6.41 4.02
C SER A 89 -14.63 6.72 5.44
N LEU A 90 -13.69 6.97 6.37
CA LEU A 90 -13.97 7.18 7.79
C LEU A 90 -13.64 8.62 8.20
N PHE A 91 -14.46 9.15 9.09
CA PHE A 91 -14.21 10.44 9.74
C PHE A 91 -13.47 10.19 11.06
N GLU A 92 -12.24 10.63 11.15
CA GLU A 92 -11.34 10.34 12.28
C GLU A 92 -11.81 10.93 13.61
N ALA A 93 -12.46 12.11 13.57
CA ALA A 93 -12.99 12.79 14.75
C ALA A 93 -14.31 12.19 15.27
N MET A 94 -14.88 11.22 14.60
CA MET A 94 -16.12 10.56 14.99
C MET A 94 -15.81 9.19 15.61
N THR A 95 -16.75 8.72 16.46
CA THR A 95 -16.70 7.38 17.01
C THR A 95 -16.98 6.32 15.94
N VAL A 96 -16.63 5.07 16.24
CA VAL A 96 -16.94 3.91 15.37
C VAL A 96 -18.44 3.84 15.09
N ALA A 97 -19.29 3.98 16.11
CA ALA A 97 -20.74 3.92 15.94
C ALA A 97 -21.30 5.04 15.05
N GLU A 98 -20.79 6.27 15.20
CA GLU A 98 -21.18 7.40 14.36
C GLU A 98 -20.76 7.20 12.90
N ASN A 99 -19.54 6.71 12.63
CA ASN A 99 -19.09 6.38 11.28
C ASN A 99 -19.96 5.31 10.62
N VAL A 100 -20.38 4.30 11.39
CA VAL A 100 -21.29 3.26 10.90
C VAL A 100 -22.67 3.83 10.63
N ALA A 101 -23.19 4.70 11.52
CA ALA A 101 -24.51 5.33 11.37
C ALA A 101 -24.65 6.11 10.05
N LEU A 102 -23.56 6.79 9.59
CA LEU A 102 -23.56 7.52 8.32
C LEU A 102 -23.84 6.65 7.09
N ALA A 103 -23.56 5.35 7.18
CA ALA A 103 -23.72 4.42 6.06
C ALA A 103 -25.06 3.67 6.07
N LEU A 104 -25.80 3.74 7.16
CA LEU A 104 -27.10 3.07 7.30
C LEU A 104 -28.22 3.96 6.80
N ASP A 105 -29.20 3.36 6.11
CA ASP A 105 -30.43 4.06 5.73
C ASP A 105 -31.40 4.08 6.95
N GLY A 106 -31.97 5.25 7.26
CA GLY A 106 -32.98 5.41 8.30
C GLY A 106 -32.52 6.23 9.51
N GLU A 107 -33.47 6.47 10.45
CA GLU A 107 -33.25 7.28 11.67
C GLU A 107 -33.12 6.38 12.91
N GLU A 108 -32.31 5.31 12.83
CA GLU A 108 -32.08 4.44 13.99
C GLU A 108 -31.26 5.19 15.06
N PRO A 109 -31.69 5.19 16.34
CA PRO A 109 -30.93 5.85 17.42
C PRO A 109 -29.52 5.28 17.58
N LEU A 110 -28.52 6.17 17.76
CA LEU A 110 -27.10 5.79 17.88
C LEU A 110 -26.82 4.68 18.91
N PRO A 111 -27.47 4.66 20.11
CA PRO A 111 -27.27 3.57 21.07
C PRO A 111 -27.68 2.20 20.54
N ARG A 112 -28.72 2.14 19.70
CA ARG A 112 -29.19 0.91 19.09
C ARG A 112 -28.23 0.45 17.97
N ILE A 113 -27.75 1.38 17.16
CA ILE A 113 -26.70 1.12 16.18
C ILE A 113 -25.44 0.57 16.86
N ALA A 114 -25.01 1.19 17.97
CA ALA A 114 -23.86 0.76 18.75
C ALA A 114 -24.01 -0.68 19.30
N ALA A 115 -25.21 -1.03 19.80
CA ALA A 115 -25.49 -2.38 20.29
C ALA A 115 -25.43 -3.42 19.14
N ARG A 116 -26.08 -3.14 18.01
CA ARG A 116 -26.08 -4.00 16.82
C ARG A 116 -24.68 -4.13 16.22
N LEU A 117 -23.90 -3.03 16.18
CA LEU A 117 -22.50 -3.03 15.77
C LEU A 117 -21.67 -3.99 16.62
N ALA A 118 -21.80 -3.91 17.95
CA ALA A 118 -21.08 -4.79 18.87
C ALA A 118 -21.47 -6.26 18.72
N GLU A 119 -22.73 -6.56 18.39
CA GLU A 119 -23.24 -7.90 18.10
C GLU A 119 -22.63 -8.43 16.79
N VAL A 120 -22.80 -7.71 15.69
CA VAL A 120 -22.30 -8.10 14.35
C VAL A 120 -20.79 -8.26 14.37
N SER A 121 -20.06 -7.31 14.95
CA SER A 121 -18.59 -7.36 15.01
C SER A 121 -18.08 -8.61 15.73
N ARG A 122 -18.73 -9.01 16.83
CA ARG A 122 -18.40 -10.25 17.56
C ARG A 122 -18.78 -11.50 16.78
N ALA A 123 -19.97 -11.53 16.15
CA ALA A 123 -20.43 -12.67 15.38
C ALA A 123 -19.48 -13.03 14.24
N TYR A 124 -18.93 -12.02 13.58
CA TYR A 124 -17.96 -12.22 12.49
C TYR A 124 -16.49 -12.31 12.94
N GLY A 125 -16.21 -12.17 14.25
CA GLY A 125 -14.84 -12.24 14.77
C GLY A 125 -14.00 -10.99 14.48
N LEU A 126 -14.63 -9.85 14.27
CA LEU A 126 -14.04 -8.54 14.01
C LEU A 126 -14.37 -7.56 15.15
N PRO A 127 -13.91 -7.81 16.40
CA PRO A 127 -14.33 -7.02 17.55
C PRO A 127 -14.00 -5.54 17.37
N LEU A 128 -15.00 -4.70 17.69
CA LEU A 128 -14.93 -3.24 17.64
C LEU A 128 -15.54 -2.65 18.91
N GLU A 129 -14.94 -1.57 19.40
CA GLU A 129 -15.50 -0.77 20.52
C GLU A 129 -16.28 0.41 19.93
N PRO A 130 -17.63 0.44 20.04
CA PRO A 130 -18.47 1.43 19.36
C PRO A 130 -18.22 2.88 19.75
N ARG A 131 -17.71 3.14 20.98
CA ARG A 131 -17.50 4.48 21.53
C ARG A 131 -16.11 5.06 21.30
N ARG A 132 -15.16 4.24 20.82
CA ARG A 132 -13.81 4.74 20.50
C ARG A 132 -13.87 5.64 19.27
N GLU A 133 -13.12 6.72 19.30
CA GLU A 133 -12.91 7.61 18.15
C GLU A 133 -11.95 6.95 17.16
N VAL A 134 -12.22 7.15 15.86
CA VAL A 134 -11.49 6.44 14.78
C VAL A 134 -10.01 6.81 14.76
N TRP A 135 -9.63 8.03 15.11
CA TRP A 135 -8.22 8.42 15.18
C TRP A 135 -7.38 7.61 16.19
N GLN A 136 -8.02 7.01 17.21
CA GLN A 136 -7.37 6.16 18.22
C GLN A 136 -7.14 4.74 17.74
N LEU A 137 -7.66 4.38 16.57
CA LEU A 137 -7.67 3.01 16.06
C LEU A 137 -6.47 2.75 15.15
N SER A 138 -5.92 1.54 15.25
CA SER A 138 -4.96 1.04 14.28
C SER A 138 -5.59 0.95 12.88
N VAL A 139 -4.74 0.90 11.87
CA VAL A 139 -5.20 0.76 10.48
C VAL A 139 -5.99 -0.54 10.29
N GLY A 140 -5.60 -1.64 10.94
CA GLY A 140 -6.34 -2.90 10.94
C GLY A 140 -7.71 -2.79 11.61
N GLU A 141 -7.85 -2.03 12.71
CA GLU A 141 -9.15 -1.75 13.33
C GLU A 141 -10.03 -0.89 12.41
N ARG A 142 -9.46 0.09 11.70
CA ARG A 142 -10.19 0.90 10.71
C ARG A 142 -10.70 0.04 9.55
N GLN A 143 -9.92 -0.93 9.09
CA GLN A 143 -10.36 -1.92 8.09
C GLN A 143 -11.54 -2.76 8.59
N ARG A 144 -11.51 -3.17 9.87
CA ARG A 144 -12.64 -3.89 10.49
C ARG A 144 -13.92 -3.06 10.49
N ILE A 145 -13.83 -1.74 10.74
CA ILE A 145 -15.01 -0.84 10.67
C ILE A 145 -15.63 -0.88 9.27
N GLU A 146 -14.83 -0.75 8.21
CA GLU A 146 -15.33 -0.77 6.84
C GLU A 146 -16.06 -2.08 6.52
N ILE A 147 -15.49 -3.21 6.94
CA ILE A 147 -16.08 -4.54 6.72
C ILE A 147 -17.37 -4.70 7.53
N VAL A 148 -17.35 -4.38 8.83
CA VAL A 148 -18.52 -4.52 9.70
C VAL A 148 -19.64 -3.57 9.27
N ARG A 149 -19.29 -2.32 8.89
CA ARG A 149 -20.24 -1.34 8.34
C ARG A 149 -20.96 -1.89 7.10
N CYS A 150 -20.23 -2.59 6.24
CA CYS A 150 -20.80 -3.25 5.08
C CYS A 150 -21.70 -4.45 5.47
N LEU A 151 -21.24 -5.29 6.40
CA LEU A 151 -21.99 -6.46 6.89
C LEU A 151 -23.29 -6.08 7.60
N MET A 152 -23.34 -4.94 8.28
CA MET A 152 -24.57 -4.42 8.91
C MET A 152 -25.68 -4.06 7.91
N GLN A 153 -25.38 -3.97 6.63
CA GLN A 153 -26.34 -3.75 5.55
C GLN A 153 -26.86 -5.07 4.93
N ASP A 154 -26.46 -6.21 5.49
CA ASP A 154 -26.88 -7.56 5.06
C ASP A 154 -26.64 -7.87 3.57
N PRO A 155 -25.41 -7.67 3.05
CA PRO A 155 -25.15 -7.87 1.63
C PRO A 155 -25.22 -9.35 1.24
N GLN A 156 -25.73 -9.63 0.03
CA GLN A 156 -25.67 -10.93 -0.61
C GLN A 156 -24.37 -11.13 -1.42
N LEU A 157 -23.81 -10.01 -1.91
CA LEU A 157 -22.50 -9.94 -2.55
C LEU A 157 -21.66 -8.92 -1.81
N LEU A 158 -20.50 -9.33 -1.32
CA LEU A 158 -19.50 -8.46 -0.71
C LEU A 158 -18.33 -8.28 -1.68
N ILE A 159 -18.09 -7.06 -2.12
CA ILE A 159 -16.93 -6.70 -2.95
C ILE A 159 -15.85 -6.15 -2.04
N LEU A 160 -14.65 -6.73 -2.09
CA LEU A 160 -13.49 -6.34 -1.29
C LEU A 160 -12.33 -5.94 -2.21
N ASP A 161 -11.94 -4.66 -2.18
CA ASP A 161 -10.84 -4.14 -3.00
C ASP A 161 -9.56 -4.02 -2.15
N GLU A 162 -8.64 -4.97 -2.35
CA GLU A 162 -7.35 -5.12 -1.64
C GLU A 162 -7.46 -5.07 -0.10
N PRO A 163 -8.33 -5.86 0.53
CA PRO A 163 -8.66 -5.71 1.93
C PRO A 163 -7.53 -6.05 2.92
N THR A 164 -6.48 -6.73 2.46
CA THR A 164 -5.33 -7.13 3.29
C THR A 164 -4.08 -6.27 3.09
N SER A 165 -4.16 -5.24 2.26
CA SER A 165 -2.99 -4.40 1.92
C SER A 165 -2.37 -3.70 3.13
N VAL A 166 -3.18 -3.44 4.17
CA VAL A 166 -2.81 -2.71 5.38
C VAL A 166 -2.90 -3.56 6.65
N LEU A 167 -3.11 -4.86 6.53
CA LEU A 167 -3.26 -5.79 7.64
C LEU A 167 -1.95 -6.52 7.96
N THR A 168 -1.73 -6.79 9.24
CA THR A 168 -0.74 -7.78 9.67
C THR A 168 -1.13 -9.17 9.18
N PRO A 169 -0.19 -10.13 9.06
CA PRO A 169 -0.53 -11.51 8.73
C PRO A 169 -1.60 -12.11 9.65
N GLN A 170 -1.56 -11.83 10.94
CA GLN A 170 -2.54 -12.32 11.93
C GLN A 170 -3.94 -11.72 11.70
N GLU A 171 -4.01 -10.42 11.37
CA GLU A 171 -5.28 -9.77 11.05
C GLU A 171 -5.86 -10.28 9.73
N ALA A 172 -5.01 -10.58 8.74
CA ALA A 172 -5.42 -11.20 7.49
C ALA A 172 -6.02 -12.60 7.73
N GLU A 173 -5.44 -13.41 8.64
CA GLU A 173 -6.01 -14.69 9.06
C GLU A 173 -7.41 -14.52 9.65
N GLY A 174 -7.60 -13.52 10.51
CA GLY A 174 -8.90 -13.19 11.08
C GLY A 174 -9.92 -12.82 10.00
N LEU A 175 -9.50 -12.05 9.00
CA LEU A 175 -10.34 -11.71 7.85
C LEU A 175 -10.71 -12.96 7.04
N PHE A 176 -9.77 -13.87 6.76
CA PHE A 176 -10.05 -15.10 6.00
C PHE A 176 -11.05 -16.00 6.73
N ALA A 177 -10.94 -16.11 8.06
CA ALA A 177 -11.94 -16.82 8.86
C ALA A 177 -13.33 -16.17 8.75
N THR A 178 -13.40 -14.83 8.70
CA THR A 178 -14.64 -14.09 8.49
C THR A 178 -15.24 -14.35 7.10
N LEU A 179 -14.42 -14.35 6.04
CA LEU A 179 -14.87 -14.68 4.68
C LEU A 179 -15.40 -16.11 4.58
N GLY A 180 -14.79 -17.06 5.30
CA GLY A 180 -15.28 -18.42 5.42
C GLY A 180 -16.69 -18.49 6.04
N LYS A 181 -16.99 -17.67 7.06
CA LYS A 181 -18.34 -17.59 7.66
C LYS A 181 -19.35 -16.99 6.68
N ILE A 182 -19.00 -15.87 6.02
CA ILE A 182 -19.84 -15.19 5.02
C ILE A 182 -20.24 -16.18 3.91
N ARG A 183 -19.26 -16.95 3.42
CA ARG A 183 -19.49 -17.98 2.41
C ARG A 183 -20.42 -19.09 2.93
N ALA A 184 -20.20 -19.56 4.15
CA ALA A 184 -21.03 -20.62 4.77
C ALA A 184 -22.50 -20.19 4.94
N GLU A 185 -22.77 -18.88 5.03
CA GLU A 185 -24.11 -18.29 5.04
C GLU A 185 -24.73 -18.19 3.61
N GLY A 186 -24.03 -18.67 2.57
CA GLY A 186 -24.50 -18.63 1.18
C GLY A 186 -24.29 -17.29 0.49
N ARG A 187 -23.58 -16.35 1.10
CA ARG A 187 -23.26 -15.05 0.51
C ARG A 187 -22.04 -15.16 -0.38
N ALA A 188 -21.99 -14.38 -1.45
CA ALA A 188 -20.86 -14.35 -2.37
C ALA A 188 -19.86 -13.26 -1.98
N VAL A 189 -18.58 -13.48 -2.32
CA VAL A 189 -17.51 -12.51 -2.16
C VAL A 189 -16.78 -12.33 -3.49
N LEU A 190 -16.66 -11.08 -3.96
CA LEU A 190 -15.76 -10.71 -5.03
C LEU A 190 -14.49 -10.11 -4.43
N TYR A 191 -13.39 -10.87 -4.48
CA TYR A 191 -12.14 -10.57 -3.83
C TYR A 191 -11.11 -10.03 -4.84
N ILE A 192 -10.70 -8.78 -4.69
CA ILE A 192 -9.68 -8.16 -5.54
C ILE A 192 -8.38 -8.11 -4.74
N SER A 193 -7.34 -8.75 -5.25
CA SER A 193 -6.02 -8.73 -4.63
C SER A 193 -4.94 -8.99 -5.68
N HIS A 194 -3.74 -8.51 -5.42
CA HIS A 194 -2.52 -8.86 -6.13
C HIS A 194 -1.68 -9.90 -5.38
N LYS A 195 -2.05 -10.24 -4.14
CA LYS A 195 -1.38 -11.26 -3.31
C LYS A 195 -1.87 -12.65 -3.69
N LEU A 196 -1.15 -13.29 -4.60
CA LEU A 196 -1.60 -14.54 -5.24
C LEU A 196 -1.72 -15.72 -4.28
N GLU A 197 -0.89 -15.77 -3.23
CA GLU A 197 -0.99 -16.83 -2.22
C GLU A 197 -2.30 -16.73 -1.41
N GLU A 198 -2.75 -15.50 -1.09
CA GLU A 198 -4.06 -15.30 -0.46
C GLU A 198 -5.19 -15.80 -1.35
N VAL A 199 -5.14 -15.42 -2.63
CA VAL A 199 -6.15 -15.83 -3.64
C VAL A 199 -6.21 -17.35 -3.78
N ARG A 200 -5.07 -18.01 -3.88
CA ARG A 200 -4.99 -19.49 -3.97
C ARG A 200 -5.60 -20.18 -2.77
N ARG A 201 -5.52 -19.54 -1.62
CA ARG A 201 -5.98 -20.10 -0.35
C ARG A 201 -7.49 -19.95 -0.13
N ILE A 202 -8.06 -18.80 -0.49
CA ILE A 202 -9.44 -18.46 -0.12
C ILE A 202 -10.44 -18.48 -1.28
N CYS A 203 -9.99 -18.35 -2.54
CA CYS A 203 -10.86 -18.23 -3.70
C CYS A 203 -11.05 -19.59 -4.39
N GLU A 204 -12.26 -19.82 -4.89
CA GLU A 204 -12.66 -21.05 -5.59
C GLU A 204 -12.64 -20.87 -7.11
N ALA A 205 -12.79 -19.65 -7.57
CA ALA A 205 -12.69 -19.28 -8.96
C ALA A 205 -11.97 -17.94 -9.12
N ALA A 206 -11.37 -17.72 -10.28
CA ALA A 206 -10.73 -16.47 -10.62
C ALA A 206 -11.05 -16.05 -12.05
N THR A 207 -11.30 -14.75 -12.23
CA THR A 207 -11.34 -14.09 -13.54
C THR A 207 -10.15 -13.15 -13.65
N ILE A 208 -9.35 -13.29 -14.70
CA ILE A 208 -8.11 -12.55 -14.87
C ILE A 208 -8.29 -11.53 -15.99
N LEU A 209 -8.09 -10.25 -15.66
CA LEU A 209 -8.13 -9.13 -16.59
C LEU A 209 -6.72 -8.70 -17.00
N ARG A 210 -6.54 -8.39 -18.28
CA ARG A 210 -5.33 -7.78 -18.84
C ARG A 210 -5.70 -6.86 -20.00
N GLY A 211 -5.27 -5.58 -19.92
CA GLY A 211 -5.56 -4.59 -20.96
C GLY A 211 -7.05 -4.38 -21.22
N GLY A 212 -7.87 -4.43 -20.17
CA GLY A 212 -9.32 -4.27 -20.25
C GLY A 212 -10.11 -5.52 -20.70
N LYS A 213 -9.45 -6.65 -20.94
CA LYS A 213 -10.09 -7.89 -21.43
C LYS A 213 -9.93 -9.04 -20.45
N VAL A 214 -10.88 -9.97 -20.44
CA VAL A 214 -10.74 -11.27 -19.76
C VAL A 214 -9.78 -12.14 -20.56
N VAL A 215 -8.67 -12.53 -19.96
CA VAL A 215 -7.65 -13.36 -20.59
C VAL A 215 -7.64 -14.80 -20.09
N ALA A 216 -8.16 -15.05 -18.89
CA ALA A 216 -8.29 -16.39 -18.32
C ALA A 216 -9.39 -16.46 -17.27
N ARG A 217 -9.90 -17.67 -17.05
CA ARG A 217 -10.71 -18.09 -15.91
C ARG A 217 -10.17 -19.41 -15.41
N CYS A 218 -9.99 -19.55 -14.09
CA CYS A 218 -9.42 -20.77 -13.51
C CYS A 218 -9.89 -20.98 -12.06
N ASP A 219 -9.64 -22.17 -11.53
CA ASP A 219 -9.63 -22.42 -10.07
C ASP A 219 -8.23 -22.10 -9.56
N PRO A 220 -8.06 -21.01 -8.79
CA PRO A 220 -6.73 -20.59 -8.34
C PRO A 220 -6.05 -21.59 -7.41
N ARG A 221 -6.79 -22.51 -6.77
CA ARG A 221 -6.23 -23.56 -5.92
C ARG A 221 -5.45 -24.62 -6.71
N GLN A 222 -5.76 -24.75 -8.01
CA GLN A 222 -5.09 -25.68 -8.92
C GLN A 222 -3.90 -25.04 -9.65
N GLU A 223 -3.73 -23.73 -9.52
CA GLU A 223 -2.68 -22.96 -10.15
C GLU A 223 -1.52 -22.67 -9.18
N SER A 224 -0.31 -22.51 -9.70
CA SER A 224 0.79 -21.93 -8.92
C SER A 224 0.71 -20.40 -8.93
N ALA A 225 1.31 -19.73 -7.93
CA ALA A 225 1.42 -18.28 -7.95
C ALA A 225 2.11 -17.76 -9.21
N ALA A 226 3.14 -18.47 -9.68
CA ALA A 226 3.84 -18.15 -10.93
C ALA A 226 2.94 -18.29 -12.18
N SER A 227 2.04 -19.29 -12.21
CA SER A 227 1.06 -19.45 -13.29
C SER A 227 0.06 -18.30 -13.30
N LEU A 228 -0.51 -17.95 -12.14
CA LEU A 228 -1.44 -16.82 -12.00
C LEU A 228 -0.76 -15.50 -12.40
N ALA A 229 0.47 -15.26 -11.93
CA ALA A 229 1.26 -14.09 -12.30
C ALA A 229 1.48 -14.01 -13.81
N ARG A 230 1.83 -15.13 -14.47
CA ARG A 230 1.99 -15.19 -15.93
C ARG A 230 0.70 -14.87 -16.67
N MET A 231 -0.45 -15.36 -16.21
CA MET A 231 -1.76 -15.01 -16.80
C MET A 231 -2.06 -13.52 -16.68
N MET A 232 -1.71 -12.90 -15.54
CA MET A 232 -1.91 -11.48 -15.31
C MET A 232 -1.01 -10.60 -16.18
N VAL A 233 0.28 -10.90 -16.24
CA VAL A 233 1.31 -10.09 -16.91
C VAL A 233 1.41 -10.43 -18.41
N GLY A 234 1.24 -11.71 -18.77
CA GLY A 234 1.35 -12.21 -20.14
C GLY A 234 2.78 -12.60 -20.55
N THR A 235 3.75 -12.38 -19.69
CA THR A 235 5.15 -12.80 -19.84
C THR A 235 5.62 -13.48 -18.57
N GLU A 236 6.72 -14.21 -18.61
CA GLU A 236 7.32 -14.75 -17.40
C GLU A 236 7.79 -13.59 -16.50
N VAL A 237 7.28 -13.54 -15.29
CA VAL A 237 7.81 -12.66 -14.25
C VAL A 237 9.02 -13.39 -13.67
N GLY A 238 10.22 -12.90 -13.96
CA GLY A 238 11.44 -13.46 -13.40
C GLY A 238 11.48 -13.22 -11.87
N SER A 239 12.25 -14.02 -11.16
CA SER A 239 12.60 -13.74 -9.76
C SER A 239 13.73 -12.73 -9.70
N VAL A 240 13.73 -11.91 -8.64
CA VAL A 240 14.88 -11.03 -8.36
C VAL A 240 16.08 -11.90 -7.99
N ARG A 241 17.26 -11.57 -8.51
CA ARG A 241 18.50 -12.29 -8.22
C ARG A 241 19.25 -11.60 -7.08
N HIS A 242 18.93 -11.99 -5.86
CA HIS A 242 19.59 -11.50 -4.66
C HIS A 242 20.03 -12.68 -3.79
N ASP A 243 21.31 -12.71 -3.46
CA ASP A 243 21.89 -13.65 -2.49
C ASP A 243 22.18 -12.83 -1.23
N ALA A 244 21.22 -12.84 -0.30
CA ALA A 244 21.36 -12.11 0.96
C ALA A 244 22.59 -12.58 1.73
N ALA A 245 23.40 -11.63 2.19
CA ALA A 245 24.63 -11.89 2.91
C ALA A 245 24.76 -11.02 4.17
N GLU A 246 25.59 -11.44 5.11
CA GLU A 246 25.94 -10.57 6.22
C GLU A 246 26.76 -9.37 5.71
N PRO A 247 26.40 -8.14 6.14
CA PRO A 247 27.07 -6.95 5.67
C PRO A 247 28.52 -6.89 6.19
N THR A 248 29.49 -6.81 5.28
CA THR A 248 30.92 -6.74 5.60
C THR A 248 31.54 -5.37 5.28
N GLY A 249 30.79 -4.49 4.62
CA GLY A 249 31.24 -3.17 4.22
C GLY A 249 31.29 -2.15 5.36
N PRO A 250 31.92 -0.98 5.16
CA PRO A 250 31.90 0.12 6.12
C PRO A 250 30.47 0.67 6.30
N VAL A 251 30.19 1.23 7.48
CA VAL A 251 28.91 1.89 7.78
C VAL A 251 28.78 3.16 6.94
N ARG A 252 27.71 3.28 6.18
CA ARG A 252 27.36 4.43 5.35
C ARG A 252 26.32 5.34 6.00
N LEU A 253 25.33 4.75 6.67
CA LEU A 253 24.33 5.46 7.43
C LEU A 253 24.26 4.88 8.84
N SER A 254 24.33 5.75 9.84
CA SER A 254 24.06 5.35 11.23
C SER A 254 23.03 6.28 11.85
N VAL A 255 22.15 5.69 12.63
CA VAL A 255 21.19 6.39 13.49
C VAL A 255 21.46 5.94 14.92
N SER A 256 21.58 6.89 15.85
CA SER A 256 21.92 6.63 17.25
C SER A 256 20.98 7.36 18.18
N ALA A 257 20.20 6.56 18.93
CA ALA A 257 19.28 7.03 19.97
C ALA A 257 18.38 8.20 19.50
N LEU A 258 17.87 8.12 18.27
CA LEU A 258 17.02 9.14 17.68
C LEU A 258 15.65 9.12 18.34
N SER A 259 15.33 10.20 19.04
CA SER A 259 14.01 10.42 19.62
C SER A 259 13.48 11.76 19.14
N MET A 260 12.24 11.78 18.61
CA MET A 260 11.60 12.97 18.08
C MET A 260 10.13 13.00 18.46
N PRO A 261 9.56 14.17 18.84
CA PRO A 261 8.14 14.29 19.06
C PRO A 261 7.37 14.08 17.73
N PRO A 262 6.08 13.75 17.78
CA PRO A 262 5.26 13.65 16.58
C PRO A 262 5.26 14.98 15.81
N ALA A 263 5.05 14.93 14.51
CA ALA A 263 4.93 16.12 13.66
C ALA A 263 3.58 16.80 13.83
N GLU A 264 2.54 16.00 13.98
CA GLU A 264 1.14 16.40 14.08
C GLU A 264 0.55 15.91 15.42
N ALA A 265 -0.61 16.43 15.81
CA ALA A 265 -1.28 16.09 17.07
C ALA A 265 -1.53 14.58 17.26
N HIS A 266 -1.70 13.86 16.16
CA HIS A 266 -1.98 12.40 16.11
C HIS A 266 -0.86 11.58 15.46
N GLY A 267 0.31 12.20 15.21
CA GLY A 267 1.50 11.52 14.69
C GLY A 267 2.16 10.62 15.73
N VAL A 268 3.14 9.85 15.30
CA VAL A 268 3.91 8.93 16.13
C VAL A 268 5.22 9.57 16.59
N ALA A 269 5.52 9.51 17.88
CA ALA A 269 6.83 9.91 18.38
C ALA A 269 7.86 8.81 18.08
N LEU A 270 9.02 9.17 17.54
CA LEU A 270 10.17 8.25 17.47
C LEU A 270 10.81 8.14 18.86
N LYS A 271 11.09 6.90 19.27
CA LYS A 271 11.57 6.55 20.61
C LYS A 271 12.83 5.69 20.50
N ASP A 272 13.98 6.33 20.75
CA ASP A 272 15.30 5.65 20.84
C ASP A 272 15.65 4.78 19.63
N ILE A 273 15.41 5.30 18.41
CA ILE A 273 15.70 4.59 17.16
C ILE A 273 17.22 4.50 16.97
N SER A 274 17.71 3.28 16.80
CA SER A 274 19.12 3.02 16.49
C SER A 274 19.22 1.98 15.37
N LEU A 275 20.02 2.27 14.34
CA LEU A 275 20.32 1.35 13.24
C LEU A 275 21.66 1.68 12.59
N THR A 276 22.24 0.70 11.93
CA THR A 276 23.41 0.84 11.07
C THR A 276 23.12 0.21 9.70
N LEU A 277 23.54 0.89 8.64
CA LEU A 277 23.42 0.43 7.27
C LEU A 277 24.78 0.48 6.60
N HIS A 278 25.21 -0.63 6.04
CA HIS A 278 26.55 -0.81 5.52
C HIS A 278 26.61 -0.63 3.99
N ARG A 279 27.80 -0.38 3.49
CA ARG A 279 28.04 -0.38 2.05
C ARG A 279 27.67 -1.73 1.42
N GLY A 280 26.87 -1.70 0.35
CA GLY A 280 26.45 -2.90 -0.37
C GLY A 280 25.31 -3.65 0.29
N GLU A 281 24.70 -3.10 1.34
CA GLU A 281 23.61 -3.70 2.10
C GLU A 281 22.26 -3.12 1.71
N ILE A 282 21.25 -3.98 1.72
CA ILE A 282 19.83 -3.61 1.75
C ILE A 282 19.25 -3.92 3.12
N LEU A 283 18.93 -2.89 3.89
CA LEU A 283 18.22 -3.01 5.17
C LEU A 283 16.74 -2.74 4.95
N GLY A 284 15.88 -3.73 5.22
CA GLY A 284 14.44 -3.60 5.23
C GLY A 284 13.92 -3.07 6.56
N ILE A 285 12.98 -2.13 6.52
CA ILE A 285 12.17 -1.75 7.69
C ILE A 285 10.74 -2.14 7.42
N ALA A 286 10.27 -3.18 8.10
CA ALA A 286 8.89 -3.64 8.06
C ALA A 286 8.05 -2.92 9.11
N GLY A 287 6.75 -2.76 8.85
CA GLY A 287 5.81 -2.20 9.82
C GLY A 287 4.45 -1.93 9.20
N VAL A 288 3.39 -1.98 9.99
CA VAL A 288 2.05 -1.55 9.56
C VAL A 288 2.02 -0.03 9.48
N ALA A 289 1.29 0.52 8.51
CA ALA A 289 1.15 1.97 8.35
C ALA A 289 0.82 2.68 9.67
N GLY A 290 1.38 3.87 9.88
CA GLY A 290 1.14 4.69 11.06
C GLY A 290 1.92 4.24 12.31
N ASN A 291 3.00 3.48 12.16
CA ASN A 291 3.87 3.06 13.26
C ASN A 291 5.15 3.90 13.39
N GLY A 292 5.30 5.00 12.62
CA GLY A 292 6.46 5.88 12.68
C GLY A 292 7.36 5.83 11.45
N GLN A 293 6.92 5.17 10.37
CA GLN A 293 7.68 5.07 9.11
C GLN A 293 7.93 6.45 8.49
N ASP A 294 6.88 7.28 8.43
CA ASP A 294 6.94 8.63 7.83
C ASP A 294 7.82 9.55 8.66
N GLU A 295 7.70 9.48 9.98
CA GLU A 295 8.53 10.24 10.90
C GLU A 295 10.00 9.84 10.80
N LEU A 296 10.28 8.54 10.67
CA LEU A 296 11.62 8.03 10.46
C LEU A 296 12.17 8.48 9.09
N PHE A 297 11.39 8.37 8.03
CA PHE A 297 11.77 8.86 6.69
C PHE A 297 12.09 10.36 6.73
N ALA A 298 11.22 11.19 7.31
CA ALA A 298 11.41 12.63 7.41
C ALA A 298 12.66 13.00 8.22
N ALA A 299 12.98 12.25 9.28
CA ALA A 299 14.21 12.43 10.05
C ALA A 299 15.47 12.04 9.26
N LEU A 300 15.40 10.94 8.46
CA LEU A 300 16.52 10.45 7.64
C LEU A 300 16.74 11.32 6.40
N SER A 301 15.68 11.83 5.79
CA SER A 301 15.77 12.72 4.63
C SER A 301 16.27 14.13 5.00
N GLY A 302 16.06 14.57 6.23
CA GLY A 302 16.34 15.93 6.69
C GLY A 302 15.19 16.91 6.40
N GLU A 303 14.00 16.42 6.09
CA GLU A 303 12.76 17.21 6.08
C GLU A 303 12.40 17.65 7.49
N ARG A 304 12.65 16.78 8.48
CA ARG A 304 12.62 17.11 9.90
C ARG A 304 14.01 16.95 10.49
N LEU A 305 14.52 18.02 11.07
CA LEU A 305 15.86 18.00 11.66
C LEU A 305 15.85 17.30 13.02
N ALA A 306 16.82 16.42 13.24
CA ALA A 306 16.98 15.75 14.52
C ALA A 306 17.36 16.75 15.64
N PRO A 307 16.98 16.49 16.89
CA PRO A 307 17.36 17.34 18.03
C PRO A 307 18.87 17.46 18.22
N ARG A 308 19.62 16.43 17.87
CA ARG A 308 21.09 16.38 17.95
C ARG A 308 21.69 16.04 16.59
N ALA A 309 22.81 16.66 16.24
CA ALA A 309 23.50 16.41 14.96
C ALA A 309 23.98 14.96 14.85
N GLU A 310 24.43 14.38 15.94
CA GLU A 310 25.02 13.05 16.04
C GLU A 310 23.97 11.93 15.91
N SER A 311 22.68 12.26 16.05
CA SER A 311 21.61 11.26 15.95
C SER A 311 21.51 10.62 14.56
N VAL A 312 21.98 11.29 13.52
CA VAL A 312 22.08 10.74 12.15
C VAL A 312 23.45 11.07 11.60
N ALA A 313 24.18 10.08 11.09
CA ALA A 313 25.47 10.29 10.43
C ALA A 313 25.52 9.58 9.06
N LEU A 314 26.13 10.25 8.08
CA LEU A 314 26.46 9.74 6.75
C LEU A 314 27.99 9.63 6.62
N ASP A 315 28.49 8.44 6.32
CA ASP A 315 29.94 8.15 6.26
C ASP A 315 30.71 8.70 7.49
N GLY A 316 30.12 8.51 8.68
CA GLY A 316 30.69 8.99 9.95
C GLY A 316 30.53 10.49 10.22
N THR A 317 30.01 11.26 9.27
CA THR A 317 29.77 12.70 9.45
C THR A 317 28.38 12.94 10.03
N ALA A 318 28.27 13.65 11.15
CA ALA A 318 27.02 14.02 11.79
C ALA A 318 26.18 14.95 10.90
N VAL A 319 24.98 14.53 10.53
CA VAL A 319 24.08 15.25 9.60
C VAL A 319 22.68 15.47 10.18
N GLY A 320 22.41 15.11 11.42
CA GLY A 320 21.08 15.18 12.00
C GLY A 320 20.44 16.56 11.94
N ARG A 321 21.24 17.64 11.90
CA ARG A 321 20.79 19.04 11.74
C ARG A 321 20.99 19.60 10.34
N GLU A 322 21.38 18.77 9.36
CA GLU A 322 21.49 19.18 7.96
C GLU A 322 20.16 18.93 7.23
N ASP A 323 19.80 19.85 6.34
CA ASP A 323 18.62 19.73 5.49
C ASP A 323 18.81 18.69 4.37
N ILE A 324 17.73 18.38 3.66
CA ILE A 324 17.71 17.40 2.56
C ILE A 324 18.74 17.73 1.46
N ASN A 325 18.96 19.01 1.16
CA ASN A 325 19.89 19.42 0.13
C ASN A 325 21.34 19.20 0.55
N ALA A 326 21.68 19.46 1.82
CA ALA A 326 22.99 19.19 2.38
C ALA A 326 23.28 17.68 2.35
N ARG A 327 22.33 16.83 2.77
CA ARG A 327 22.45 15.36 2.71
C ARG A 327 22.58 14.85 1.27
N ARG A 328 21.83 15.42 0.31
CA ARG A 328 21.98 15.09 -1.11
C ARG A 328 23.36 15.43 -1.66
N ARG A 329 23.95 16.55 -1.25
CA ARG A 329 25.35 16.89 -1.63
C ARG A 329 26.37 15.90 -1.09
N ARG A 330 26.05 15.19 0.01
CA ARG A 330 26.87 14.10 0.56
C ARG A 330 26.60 12.74 -0.10
N GLY A 331 25.82 12.71 -1.15
CA GLY A 331 25.55 11.49 -1.91
C GLY A 331 24.35 10.67 -1.41
N ALA A 332 23.48 11.23 -0.56
CA ALA A 332 22.23 10.58 -0.19
C ALA A 332 21.11 10.88 -1.20
N ALA A 333 20.20 9.93 -1.38
CA ALA A 333 18.97 10.09 -2.17
C ALA A 333 17.77 9.58 -1.38
N PHE A 334 16.59 10.16 -1.67
CA PHE A 334 15.38 9.93 -0.90
C PHE A 334 14.18 9.79 -1.82
N VAL A 335 13.38 8.73 -1.60
CA VAL A 335 12.12 8.47 -2.31
C VAL A 335 11.04 8.29 -1.25
N PRO A 336 10.17 9.29 -1.02
CA PRO A 336 9.05 9.17 -0.08
C PRO A 336 7.93 8.30 -0.62
N GLU A 337 7.03 7.87 0.26
CA GLU A 337 5.88 7.05 -0.08
C GLU A 337 4.89 7.79 -1.00
N GLU A 338 4.55 9.04 -0.66
CA GLU A 338 3.60 9.83 -1.43
C GLU A 338 4.25 10.33 -2.74
N ARG A 339 3.68 9.93 -3.86
CA ARG A 339 4.21 10.20 -5.21
C ARG A 339 3.95 11.61 -5.69
N LEU A 340 2.69 12.07 -5.57
CA LEU A 340 2.26 13.40 -5.99
C LEU A 340 2.10 14.29 -4.76
N GLY A 341 2.76 15.43 -4.77
CA GLY A 341 2.79 16.35 -3.63
C GLY A 341 4.08 16.27 -2.84
N HIS A 342 4.64 15.08 -2.66
CA HIS A 342 5.90 14.88 -1.91
C HIS A 342 7.06 14.48 -2.83
N ALA A 343 7.00 13.30 -3.49
CA ALA A 343 8.09 12.85 -4.37
C ALA A 343 8.17 13.65 -5.69
N ALA A 344 7.04 14.13 -6.19
CA ALA A 344 6.94 14.92 -7.40
C ALA A 344 5.89 16.03 -7.29
N ALA A 345 6.23 17.23 -7.72
CA ALA A 345 5.31 18.35 -7.85
C ALA A 345 4.31 18.08 -9.01
N PRO A 346 2.99 18.03 -8.76
CA PRO A 346 2.01 17.53 -9.73
C PRO A 346 1.97 18.30 -11.05
N ARG A 347 2.12 19.63 -10.98
CA ARG A 347 2.03 20.54 -12.13
C ARG A 347 3.37 20.81 -12.81
N PHE A 348 4.48 20.31 -12.25
CA PHE A 348 5.78 20.41 -12.87
C PHE A 348 5.95 19.31 -13.90
N SER A 349 6.65 19.63 -15.00
CA SER A 349 7.07 18.62 -15.97
C SER A 349 8.05 17.63 -15.35
N LEU A 350 8.29 16.51 -16.01
CA LEU A 350 9.27 15.53 -15.53
C LEU A 350 10.68 16.13 -15.44
N SER A 351 11.05 16.99 -16.37
CA SER A 351 12.36 17.68 -16.34
C SER A 351 12.46 18.67 -15.18
N GLU A 352 11.42 19.42 -14.87
CA GLU A 352 11.38 20.30 -13.70
C GLU A 352 11.43 19.51 -12.40
N ASN A 353 10.71 18.38 -12.32
CA ASN A 353 10.81 17.46 -11.19
C ASN A 353 12.21 16.85 -11.03
N ALA A 354 12.89 16.55 -12.13
CA ALA A 354 14.30 16.13 -12.10
C ALA A 354 15.22 17.24 -11.59
N LEU A 355 14.96 18.51 -11.97
CA LEU A 355 15.71 19.67 -11.48
C LEU A 355 15.56 19.84 -9.97
N VAL A 356 14.32 19.84 -9.46
CA VAL A 356 14.04 20.06 -8.02
C VAL A 356 14.82 19.07 -7.15
N SER A 357 14.83 17.80 -7.50
CA SER A 357 15.54 16.78 -6.73
C SER A 357 17.03 16.69 -7.08
N GLY A 358 17.46 17.16 -8.26
CA GLY A 358 18.80 16.99 -8.81
C GLY A 358 19.69 18.21 -8.90
N HIS A 359 19.18 19.41 -8.58
CA HIS A 359 19.95 20.65 -8.77
C HIS A 359 21.30 20.66 -8.03
N ALA A 360 21.35 20.05 -6.86
CA ALA A 360 22.54 20.02 -6.03
C ALA A 360 23.62 19.01 -6.49
N ALA A 361 23.20 17.92 -7.19
CA ALA A 361 24.09 16.79 -7.49
C ALA A 361 24.32 16.54 -8.99
N ASN A 362 23.33 16.88 -9.87
CA ASN A 362 23.38 16.46 -11.27
C ASN A 362 23.92 17.52 -12.24
N GLY A 363 24.38 18.67 -11.73
CA GLY A 363 24.90 19.74 -12.58
C GLY A 363 23.88 20.32 -13.57
N PHE A 364 22.61 20.33 -13.18
CA PHE A 364 21.51 20.94 -13.99
C PHE A 364 21.54 22.45 -13.94
N VAL A 365 22.28 23.04 -13.02
CA VAL A 365 22.51 24.47 -12.91
C VAL A 365 24.00 24.75 -13.06
N ARG A 366 24.35 25.62 -14.02
CA ARG A 366 25.73 26.02 -14.27
C ARG A 366 25.80 27.56 -14.38
N GLY A 367 26.63 28.18 -13.54
CA GLY A 367 26.75 29.63 -13.51
C GLY A 367 25.43 30.38 -13.25
N GLY A 368 24.49 29.76 -12.50
CA GLY A 368 23.17 30.32 -12.22
C GLY A 368 22.10 30.05 -13.32
N PHE A 369 22.48 29.42 -14.42
CA PHE A 369 21.57 29.10 -15.53
C PHE A 369 21.19 27.63 -15.53
N VAL A 370 19.91 27.34 -15.85
CA VAL A 370 19.36 25.99 -15.95
C VAL A 370 19.70 25.37 -17.30
N GLU A 371 20.34 24.23 -17.28
CA GLU A 371 20.77 23.43 -18.44
C GLU A 371 19.62 22.53 -18.94
N ARG A 372 18.61 23.13 -19.63
CA ARG A 372 17.41 22.39 -20.08
C ARG A 372 17.71 21.14 -20.90
N GLY A 373 18.73 21.17 -21.75
CA GLY A 373 19.15 20.03 -22.55
C GLY A 373 19.59 18.84 -21.69
N ARG A 374 20.31 19.11 -20.61
CA ARG A 374 20.73 18.07 -19.65
C ARG A 374 19.55 17.48 -18.89
N MET A 375 18.61 18.31 -18.45
CA MET A 375 17.41 17.86 -17.75
C MET A 375 16.56 16.93 -18.64
N LEU A 376 16.32 17.32 -19.90
CA LEU A 376 15.58 16.49 -20.86
C LEU A 376 16.32 15.18 -21.17
N GLY A 377 17.64 15.24 -21.37
CA GLY A 377 18.46 14.03 -21.56
C GLY A 377 18.42 13.10 -20.35
N TRP A 378 18.34 13.66 -19.14
CA TRP A 378 18.16 12.86 -17.92
C TRP A 378 16.80 12.18 -17.87
N VAL A 379 15.73 12.91 -18.17
CA VAL A 379 14.36 12.34 -18.26
C VAL A 379 14.31 11.22 -19.29
N ASP A 380 14.94 11.40 -20.46
CA ASP A 380 14.99 10.36 -21.49
C ASP A 380 15.75 9.13 -21.00
N ALA A 381 16.87 9.31 -20.28
CA ALA A 381 17.62 8.20 -19.67
C ALA A 381 16.80 7.43 -18.63
N VAL A 382 16.10 8.14 -17.71
CA VAL A 382 15.21 7.52 -16.72
C VAL A 382 14.06 6.79 -17.41
N THR A 383 13.44 7.43 -18.42
CA THR A 383 12.32 6.86 -19.18
C THR A 383 12.71 5.56 -19.85
N LYS A 384 13.90 5.53 -20.45
CA LYS A 384 14.42 4.33 -21.13
C LYS A 384 14.78 3.22 -20.14
N ALA A 385 15.48 3.55 -19.05
CA ALA A 385 15.98 2.57 -18.09
C ALA A 385 14.85 1.89 -17.31
N PHE A 386 13.77 2.62 -17.00
CA PHE A 386 12.66 2.14 -16.19
C PHE A 386 11.37 1.90 -16.97
N ASP A 387 11.42 1.87 -18.30
CA ASP A 387 10.23 1.72 -19.16
C ASP A 387 9.07 2.62 -18.73
N VAL A 388 9.34 3.91 -18.57
CA VAL A 388 8.31 4.88 -18.16
C VAL A 388 7.46 5.23 -19.38
N ARG A 389 6.21 4.79 -19.42
CA ARG A 389 5.27 5.12 -20.50
C ARG A 389 4.70 6.50 -20.23
N LYS A 390 5.07 7.45 -21.07
CA LYS A 390 4.62 8.85 -21.02
C LYS A 390 4.05 9.26 -22.39
N GLY A 391 3.16 10.24 -22.40
CA GLY A 391 2.61 10.82 -23.64
C GLY A 391 3.59 11.82 -24.28
N PRO A 392 3.38 13.14 -24.13
CA PRO A 392 4.28 14.16 -24.69
C PRO A 392 5.73 13.97 -24.25
N ARG A 393 6.67 14.67 -24.92
CA ARG A 393 8.10 14.55 -24.62
C ARG A 393 8.44 14.85 -23.14
N ASP A 394 7.78 15.85 -22.55
CA ASP A 394 8.01 16.30 -21.16
C ASP A 394 6.67 16.64 -20.48
N PRO A 395 5.84 15.63 -20.13
CA PRO A 395 4.54 15.85 -19.54
C PRO A 395 4.64 16.32 -18.08
N GLU A 396 3.57 16.94 -17.57
CA GLU A 396 3.40 17.17 -16.14
C GLU A 396 3.34 15.83 -15.38
N ALA A 397 3.88 15.78 -14.14
CA ALA A 397 3.90 14.56 -13.33
C ALA A 397 2.50 13.97 -13.12
N ARG A 398 1.47 14.82 -12.92
CA ARG A 398 0.06 14.38 -12.75
C ARG A 398 -0.54 13.72 -14.00
N ALA A 399 0.07 13.86 -15.15
CA ALA A 399 -0.40 13.23 -16.39
C ALA A 399 0.04 11.76 -16.53
N LEU A 400 0.94 11.29 -15.66
CA LEU A 400 1.37 9.90 -15.64
C LEU A 400 0.42 9.05 -14.80
N SER A 401 0.26 7.77 -15.17
CA SER A 401 -0.35 6.80 -14.26
C SER A 401 0.52 6.61 -13.03
N GLY A 402 -0.08 6.22 -11.90
CA GLY A 402 0.64 6.01 -10.63
C GLY A 402 1.86 5.11 -10.77
N GLY A 403 1.76 4.00 -11.50
CA GLY A 403 2.89 3.10 -11.76
C GLY A 403 4.00 3.71 -12.60
N ASN A 404 3.67 4.50 -13.64
CA ASN A 404 4.68 5.19 -14.44
C ASN A 404 5.35 6.33 -13.67
N LEU A 405 4.61 7.03 -12.82
CA LEU A 405 5.18 8.05 -11.93
C LEU A 405 6.13 7.40 -10.92
N GLN A 406 5.78 6.25 -10.33
CA GLN A 406 6.64 5.52 -9.42
C GLN A 406 7.95 5.09 -10.09
N LYS A 407 7.87 4.48 -11.28
CA LYS A 407 9.04 4.13 -12.08
C LYS A 407 9.93 5.34 -12.35
N PHE A 408 9.35 6.50 -12.65
CA PHE A 408 10.09 7.73 -12.87
C PHE A 408 10.76 8.24 -11.59
N VAL A 409 10.04 8.32 -10.48
CA VAL A 409 10.55 8.85 -9.20
C VAL A 409 11.68 7.96 -8.67
N VAL A 410 11.47 6.65 -8.62
CA VAL A 410 12.50 5.70 -8.15
C VAL A 410 13.70 5.69 -9.10
N GLY A 411 13.44 5.59 -10.40
CA GLY A 411 14.49 5.56 -11.42
C GLY A 411 15.33 6.83 -11.45
N ARG A 412 14.69 7.99 -11.23
CA ARG A 412 15.36 9.29 -11.13
C ARG A 412 16.42 9.31 -10.00
N GLU A 413 16.11 8.70 -8.86
CA GLU A 413 17.04 8.67 -7.73
C GLU A 413 18.09 7.56 -7.88
N ILE A 414 17.74 6.36 -8.37
CA ILE A 414 18.67 5.24 -8.59
C ILE A 414 19.75 5.59 -9.63
N LEU A 415 19.37 6.19 -10.76
CA LEU A 415 20.33 6.53 -11.82
C LEU A 415 21.40 7.57 -11.40
N ARG A 416 21.20 8.25 -10.28
CA ARG A 416 22.23 9.11 -9.67
C ARG A 416 23.36 8.33 -9.05
N LYS A 417 23.21 7.03 -8.85
CA LYS A 417 24.15 6.16 -8.16
C LYS A 417 24.51 6.73 -6.76
N PRO A 418 23.52 6.95 -5.90
CA PRO A 418 23.75 7.51 -4.58
C PRO A 418 24.58 6.55 -3.72
N ALA A 419 25.37 7.11 -2.78
CA ALA A 419 26.07 6.30 -1.78
C ALA A 419 25.11 5.71 -0.75
N VAL A 420 24.02 6.44 -0.44
CA VAL A 420 22.92 6.01 0.45
C VAL A 420 21.59 6.31 -0.24
N LEU A 421 20.72 5.33 -0.33
CA LEU A 421 19.33 5.50 -0.79
C LEU A 421 18.37 5.13 0.33
N VAL A 422 17.47 6.03 0.68
CA VAL A 422 16.32 5.74 1.56
C VAL A 422 15.07 5.80 0.71
N VAL A 423 14.34 4.68 0.62
CA VAL A 423 13.13 4.57 -0.20
C VAL A 423 11.99 3.98 0.62
N ALA A 424 10.83 4.66 0.57
CA ALA A 424 9.60 4.20 1.20
C ALA A 424 8.64 3.67 0.13
N GLN A 425 8.08 2.49 0.36
CA GLN A 425 7.07 1.82 -0.47
C GLN A 425 7.44 1.78 -1.97
N PRO A 426 8.63 1.28 -2.36
CA PRO A 426 9.14 1.44 -3.72
C PRO A 426 8.25 0.81 -4.79
N THR A 427 7.55 -0.27 -4.48
CA THR A 427 6.71 -1.00 -5.44
C THR A 427 5.22 -0.81 -5.20
N TRP A 428 4.81 0.04 -4.24
CA TRP A 428 3.39 0.22 -3.93
C TRP A 428 2.61 0.73 -5.14
N GLY A 429 1.50 0.05 -5.47
CA GLY A 429 0.58 0.44 -6.54
C GLY A 429 1.21 0.46 -7.95
N VAL A 430 2.24 -0.35 -8.20
CA VAL A 430 2.76 -0.64 -9.54
C VAL A 430 2.34 -2.06 -9.97
N ASP A 431 2.45 -2.36 -11.25
CA ASP A 431 2.25 -3.71 -11.76
C ASP A 431 3.43 -4.65 -11.41
N ALA A 432 3.21 -5.96 -11.51
CA ALA A 432 4.21 -6.96 -11.12
C ALA A 432 5.52 -6.83 -11.91
N GLY A 433 5.46 -6.50 -13.20
CA GLY A 433 6.65 -6.29 -14.02
C GLY A 433 7.43 -5.06 -13.61
N ALA A 434 6.73 -3.94 -13.31
CA ALA A 434 7.35 -2.74 -12.78
C ALA A 434 7.92 -2.96 -11.37
N ALA A 435 7.23 -3.71 -10.51
CA ALA A 435 7.71 -4.06 -9.18
C ALA A 435 9.02 -4.86 -9.26
N GLN A 436 9.08 -5.87 -10.13
CA GLN A 436 10.29 -6.65 -10.36
C GLN A 436 11.45 -5.77 -10.86
N LEU A 437 11.19 -4.89 -11.85
CA LEU A 437 12.20 -3.97 -12.38
C LEU A 437 12.78 -3.08 -11.29
N ILE A 438 11.93 -2.51 -10.43
CA ILE A 438 12.33 -1.64 -9.32
C ILE A 438 13.15 -2.44 -8.30
N ARG A 439 12.66 -3.62 -7.86
CA ARG A 439 13.37 -4.48 -6.89
C ARG A 439 14.74 -4.89 -7.40
N GLN A 440 14.83 -5.32 -8.66
CA GLN A 440 16.11 -5.67 -9.27
C GLN A 440 17.05 -4.46 -9.32
N ALA A 441 16.55 -3.27 -9.66
CA ALA A 441 17.35 -2.05 -9.70
C ALA A 441 17.88 -1.64 -8.30
N LEU A 442 17.13 -1.88 -7.22
CA LEU A 442 17.60 -1.67 -5.85
C LEU A 442 18.72 -2.65 -5.48
N VAL A 443 18.55 -3.92 -5.84
CA VAL A 443 19.57 -4.96 -5.61
C VAL A 443 20.84 -4.65 -6.41
N ASP A 444 20.72 -4.25 -7.67
CA ASP A 444 21.86 -3.92 -8.51
C ASP A 444 22.61 -2.68 -7.97
N LEU A 445 21.86 -1.68 -7.50
CA LEU A 445 22.42 -0.49 -6.85
C LEU A 445 23.23 -0.86 -5.59
N ALA A 446 22.70 -1.77 -4.75
CA ALA A 446 23.43 -2.27 -3.58
C ALA A 446 24.70 -3.05 -3.99
N LYS A 447 24.63 -3.92 -5.01
CA LYS A 447 25.78 -4.64 -5.57
C LYS A 447 26.86 -3.69 -6.11
N GLU A 448 26.48 -2.52 -6.63
CA GLU A 448 27.40 -1.46 -7.03
C GLU A 448 28.05 -0.75 -5.83
N GLY A 449 27.62 -1.04 -4.60
CA GLY A 449 28.21 -0.56 -3.35
C GLY A 449 27.44 0.58 -2.68
N ALA A 450 26.22 0.87 -3.09
CA ALA A 450 25.32 1.74 -2.34
C ALA A 450 24.79 1.05 -1.07
N ALA A 451 24.44 1.84 -0.07
CA ALA A 451 23.69 1.40 1.10
C ALA A 451 22.21 1.75 0.88
N VAL A 452 21.32 0.76 0.92
CA VAL A 452 19.91 0.92 0.57
C VAL A 452 19.03 0.63 1.78
N LEU A 453 18.27 1.61 2.23
CA LEU A 453 17.23 1.45 3.26
C LEU A 453 15.86 1.40 2.58
N VAL A 454 15.16 0.29 2.72
CA VAL A 454 13.82 0.08 2.17
C VAL A 454 12.80 0.04 3.30
N ILE A 455 11.88 1.01 3.34
CA ILE A 455 10.75 1.01 4.27
C ILE A 455 9.54 0.47 3.50
N SER A 456 8.99 -0.67 3.92
CA SER A 456 7.85 -1.30 3.23
C SER A 456 6.91 -2.04 4.18
N GLN A 457 5.62 -2.03 3.82
CA GLN A 457 4.60 -2.85 4.46
C GLN A 457 4.53 -4.24 3.83
N ASP A 458 5.07 -4.39 2.62
CA ASP A 458 5.08 -5.65 1.87
C ASP A 458 6.24 -6.52 2.35
N LEU A 459 5.91 -7.53 3.18
CA LEU A 459 6.90 -8.47 3.71
C LEU A 459 7.53 -9.32 2.61
N ASP A 460 6.81 -9.61 1.52
CA ASP A 460 7.34 -10.39 0.41
C ASP A 460 8.41 -9.63 -0.35
N GLU A 461 8.17 -8.33 -0.55
CA GLU A 461 9.17 -7.43 -1.11
C GLU A 461 10.45 -7.44 -0.26
N LEU A 462 10.32 -7.25 1.06
CA LEU A 462 11.47 -7.19 1.95
C LEU A 462 12.20 -8.54 2.05
N LEU A 463 11.48 -9.65 2.16
CA LEU A 463 12.07 -10.99 2.21
C LEU A 463 12.79 -11.37 0.92
N GLU A 464 12.39 -10.77 -0.23
CA GLU A 464 13.02 -11.04 -1.52
C GLU A 464 14.32 -10.24 -1.74
N ILE A 465 14.41 -9.00 -1.21
CA ILE A 465 15.52 -8.10 -1.57
C ILE A 465 16.43 -7.70 -0.42
N ALA A 466 16.02 -7.85 0.84
CA ALA A 466 16.81 -7.37 1.97
C ALA A 466 17.86 -8.39 2.45
N ASP A 467 18.97 -7.88 2.98
CA ASP A 467 19.97 -8.69 3.70
C ASP A 467 19.58 -8.85 5.17
N ARG A 468 19.08 -7.76 5.77
CA ARG A 468 18.54 -7.74 7.14
C ARG A 468 17.21 -7.00 7.16
N ILE A 469 16.37 -7.36 8.13
CA ILE A 469 15.06 -6.71 8.35
C ILE A 469 14.94 -6.30 9.82
N ALA A 470 14.50 -5.06 10.04
CA ALA A 470 14.03 -4.56 11.32
C ALA A 470 12.53 -4.24 11.24
N VAL A 471 11.84 -4.23 12.37
CA VAL A 471 10.41 -3.89 12.44
C VAL A 471 10.22 -2.61 13.23
N ILE A 472 9.41 -1.68 12.70
CA ILE A 472 9.01 -0.48 13.42
C ILE A 472 7.60 -0.67 13.98
N PHE A 473 7.44 -0.38 15.29
CA PHE A 473 6.18 -0.47 16.01
C PHE A 473 6.08 0.66 17.04
N HIS A 474 5.03 1.46 16.96
CA HIS A 474 4.78 2.62 17.84
C HIS A 474 5.99 3.55 18.05
N GLY A 475 6.73 3.79 16.95
CA GLY A 475 7.91 4.65 16.92
C GLY A 475 9.17 4.03 17.53
N ARG A 476 9.18 2.74 17.82
CA ARG A 476 10.36 1.97 18.24
C ARG A 476 10.81 1.04 17.13
N LEU A 477 12.10 0.80 17.04
CA LEU A 477 12.68 -0.11 16.04
C LEU A 477 13.23 -1.36 16.74
N SER A 478 12.92 -2.54 16.20
CA SER A 478 13.55 -3.80 16.65
C SER A 478 15.02 -3.84 16.25
N GLN A 479 15.78 -4.78 16.81
CA GLN A 479 17.06 -5.15 16.23
C GLN A 479 16.88 -5.63 14.78
N ALA A 480 17.83 -5.28 13.91
CA ALA A 480 17.88 -5.79 12.54
C ALA A 480 18.34 -7.26 12.56
N MET A 481 17.55 -8.13 11.95
CA MET A 481 17.76 -9.58 11.90
C MET A 481 18.15 -9.98 10.47
N PRO A 482 19.10 -10.92 10.27
CA PRO A 482 19.36 -11.51 8.96
C PRO A 482 18.08 -12.09 8.34
N VAL A 483 17.89 -11.89 7.04
CA VAL A 483 16.70 -12.42 6.35
C VAL A 483 16.69 -13.95 6.29
N GLN A 484 17.88 -14.57 6.32
CA GLN A 484 18.02 -16.03 6.29
C GLN A 484 17.38 -16.67 7.53
N GLY A 485 16.37 -17.51 7.31
CA GLY A 485 15.61 -18.17 8.38
C GLY A 485 14.51 -17.33 9.01
N LEU A 486 14.30 -16.11 8.54
CA LEU A 486 13.22 -15.23 8.98
C LEU A 486 11.91 -15.63 8.30
N THR A 487 10.84 -15.80 9.07
CA THR A 487 9.53 -16.16 8.52
C THR A 487 8.55 -14.98 8.57
N ARG A 488 7.52 -15.02 7.72
CA ARG A 488 6.43 -14.04 7.73
C ARG A 488 5.73 -13.97 9.08
N GLU A 489 5.55 -15.15 9.73
CA GLU A 489 4.90 -15.27 11.04
C GLU A 489 5.72 -14.53 12.12
N ALA A 490 7.05 -14.71 12.11
CA ALA A 490 7.93 -14.05 13.06
C ALA A 490 7.90 -12.51 12.88
N LEU A 491 7.98 -12.04 11.63
CA LEU A 491 7.84 -10.60 11.31
C LEU A 491 6.45 -10.08 11.69
N GLY A 492 5.39 -10.84 11.38
CA GLY A 492 4.03 -10.48 11.71
C GLY A 492 3.81 -10.34 13.22
N LEU A 493 4.39 -11.20 14.05
CA LEU A 493 4.34 -11.07 15.50
C LEU A 493 5.01 -9.77 15.99
N LEU A 494 6.19 -9.45 15.46
CA LEU A 494 6.87 -8.19 15.76
C LEU A 494 6.07 -6.97 15.29
N MET A 495 5.47 -7.01 14.10
CA MET A 495 4.59 -5.95 13.59
C MET A 495 3.31 -5.78 14.42
N GLY A 496 2.88 -6.84 15.12
CA GLY A 496 1.81 -6.83 16.11
C GLY A 496 2.25 -6.41 17.52
N GLY A 497 3.52 -6.02 17.70
CA GLY A 497 4.05 -5.51 18.96
C GLY A 497 4.71 -6.55 19.86
N SER A 498 4.75 -7.83 19.47
CA SER A 498 5.46 -8.86 20.23
C SER A 498 6.95 -8.54 20.27
N GLY A 499 7.56 -8.58 21.47
CA GLY A 499 9.00 -8.29 21.63
C GLY A 499 9.34 -6.80 21.79
N PHE A 500 8.35 -5.90 21.73
CA PHE A 500 8.52 -4.51 22.13
C PHE A 500 8.09 -4.33 23.60
N PRO A 501 8.68 -3.36 24.34
CA PRO A 501 8.22 -3.01 25.67
C PRO A 501 6.72 -2.68 25.60
N ALA A 502 5.94 -3.18 26.57
CA ALA A 502 4.56 -2.73 26.71
C ALA A 502 4.59 -1.20 26.90
N ASP A 503 4.07 -0.45 25.93
CA ASP A 503 3.91 0.99 26.10
C ASP A 503 3.03 1.22 27.32
N ASP A 504 3.45 2.15 28.19
CA ASP A 504 2.59 2.65 29.25
C ASP A 504 1.25 2.99 28.62
N ALA A 505 0.20 2.30 29.03
CA ALA A 505 -1.15 2.52 28.57
C ALA A 505 -1.42 4.01 28.61
N ALA A 506 -2.02 4.56 27.56
CA ALA A 506 -2.30 5.98 27.41
C ALA A 506 -2.74 6.59 28.76
N PRO A 507 -2.21 7.77 29.17
CA PRO A 507 -2.59 8.38 30.42
C PRO A 507 -4.04 8.84 30.36
N GLY A 508 -4.98 7.96 30.65
CA GLY A 508 -6.43 8.21 30.57
C GLY A 508 -7.32 7.19 31.26
N ALA A 509 -6.82 5.99 31.57
CA ALA A 509 -7.65 4.94 32.17
C ALA A 509 -7.53 4.81 33.69
N ALA A 510 -6.60 5.50 34.34
CA ALA A 510 -6.32 5.34 35.78
C ALA A 510 -6.82 6.48 36.69
N ALA A 511 -7.63 7.42 36.21
CA ALA A 511 -8.02 8.59 37.00
C ALA A 511 -9.53 8.75 37.25
N ARG A 512 -10.32 7.66 37.23
CA ARG A 512 -11.75 7.71 37.62
C ARG A 512 -12.21 6.57 38.53
N GLU A 513 -11.34 6.08 39.38
CA GLU A 513 -11.76 5.31 40.55
C GLU A 513 -11.04 5.85 41.78
N ARG A 514 -11.55 6.89 42.41
CA ARG A 514 -11.46 7.24 43.83
C ARG A 514 -12.06 8.63 44.07
N GLU A 515 -13.34 8.67 44.30
CA GLU A 515 -13.89 9.53 45.36
C GLU A 515 -15.14 8.86 45.94
N PRO A 516 -15.14 8.46 47.22
CA PRO A 516 -16.34 8.11 47.95
C PRO A 516 -16.82 9.32 48.75
N ALA A 517 -18.11 9.49 48.77
CA ALA A 517 -19.02 10.10 49.73
C ALA A 517 -19.96 11.10 49.07
#